data_fa3d373e818d601b403be3b059cd2cb4
#
_entry.id   fa3d373e818d601b403be3b059cd2cb4
#
_cell.length_a   1.000
_cell.length_b   1.000
_cell.length_c   1.000
_cell.angle_alpha   90.00
_cell.angle_beta   90.00
_cell.angle_gamma   90.00
#
_symmetry.space_group_name_H-M   'P 1'
#
loop_
_entity.id
_entity.type
_entity.pdbx_description
1 polymer ?
#
loop_
_entity_poly.entity_id
_entity_poly.type
_entity_poly.pdbx_seq_one_letter_code
_entity_poly.pdbx_strand_id
1 'polypeptide(L)'
;LIRWARQYRVSVSRAMRPRPRYPIDSDPNPFIRVDLNRCILCTRCVRACDQLEGAHTIDVLGRGARSLIVRDMNVPWGESTTCTSCGKCVMACPTGALFKQGSTVAEMVHDVEKLAFLRAARERKVWNV
;
A
#
# COMPACT_ATOMS: atom_id res chain seq x y z
N LEU A 1 -17.29 6.08 11.26
CA LEU A 1 -17.38 4.70 11.77
C LEU A 1 -17.31 4.68 13.29
N ILE A 2 -16.26 5.22 13.92
CA ILE A 2 -16.05 5.24 15.39
C ILE A 2 -17.23 5.87 16.13
N ARG A 3 -17.76 6.98 15.61
CA ARG A 3 -18.95 7.67 16.19
C ARG A 3 -20.15 6.72 16.27
N TRP A 4 -20.44 6.01 15.19
CA TRP A 4 -21.54 5.07 15.12
C TRP A 4 -21.35 3.86 16.03
N ALA A 5 -20.13 3.31 16.06
CA ALA A 5 -19.79 2.20 16.96
C ALA A 5 -20.04 2.58 18.43
N ARG A 6 -19.68 3.80 18.84
CA ARG A 6 -19.97 4.32 20.21
C ARG A 6 -21.45 4.48 20.44
N GLN A 7 -22.19 5.06 19.48
CA GLN A 7 -23.63 5.30 19.60
C GLN A 7 -24.40 3.99 19.78
N TYR A 8 -24.02 2.95 19.04
CA TYR A 8 -24.65 1.64 19.11
C TYR A 8 -24.01 0.69 20.13
N ARG A 9 -23.09 1.20 20.96
CA ARG A 9 -22.39 0.41 21.99
C ARG A 9 -21.80 -0.90 21.47
N VAL A 10 -21.27 -0.87 20.24
CA VAL A 10 -20.66 -2.04 19.63
C VAL A 10 -19.36 -2.37 20.35
N SER A 11 -19.29 -3.55 20.97
CA SER A 11 -18.04 -4.06 21.53
C SER A 11 -17.10 -4.51 20.41
N VAL A 12 -15.80 -4.23 20.56
CA VAL A 12 -14.79 -4.71 19.62
C VAL A 12 -14.67 -6.22 19.73
N SER A 13 -15.17 -6.92 18.71
CA SER A 13 -15.03 -8.38 18.65
C SER A 13 -13.58 -8.78 18.32
N ARG A 14 -13.23 -10.06 18.53
CA ARG A 14 -11.93 -10.61 18.16
C ARG A 14 -11.61 -10.42 16.68
N ALA A 15 -12.63 -10.38 15.81
CA ALA A 15 -12.51 -10.15 14.38
C ALA A 15 -12.18 -8.69 14.03
N MET A 16 -12.46 -7.75 14.95
CA MET A 16 -12.22 -6.31 14.77
C MET A 16 -10.87 -5.85 15.35
N ARG A 17 -9.98 -6.77 15.72
CA ARG A 17 -8.64 -6.39 16.18
C ARG A 17 -7.92 -5.58 15.11
N PRO A 18 -7.24 -4.49 15.50
CA PRO A 18 -6.45 -3.74 14.55
C PRO A 18 -5.40 -4.65 13.90
N ARG A 19 -5.18 -4.45 12.61
CA ARG A 19 -4.12 -5.15 11.90
C ARG A 19 -2.78 -4.86 12.55
N PRO A 20 -1.85 -5.83 12.57
CA PRO A 20 -0.48 -5.56 12.98
C PRO A 20 0.09 -4.44 12.09
N ARG A 21 0.92 -3.58 12.68
CA ARG A 21 1.69 -2.62 11.91
C ARG A 21 2.82 -3.37 11.23
N TYR A 22 2.91 -3.18 9.94
CA TYR A 22 4.00 -3.73 9.14
C TYR A 22 5.14 -2.70 9.06
N PRO A 23 6.40 -3.13 9.08
CA PRO A 23 7.51 -2.23 8.77
C PRO A 23 7.30 -1.69 7.35
N ILE A 24 7.62 -0.43 7.14
CA ILE A 24 7.67 0.13 5.78
C ILE A 24 8.86 -0.54 5.12
N ASP A 25 8.59 -1.11 3.96
CA ASP A 25 9.49 -2.03 3.31
C ASP A 25 10.85 -1.36 2.97
N SER A 26 11.88 -1.90 3.56
CA SER A 26 13.28 -1.64 3.18
C SER A 26 13.73 -2.56 2.04
N ASP A 27 12.79 -3.20 1.37
CA ASP A 27 13.02 -4.12 0.27
C ASP A 27 13.94 -3.48 -0.78
N PRO A 28 15.02 -4.15 -1.19
CA PRO A 28 16.01 -3.62 -2.11
C PRO A 28 15.52 -3.44 -3.55
N ASN A 29 14.21 -3.56 -3.83
CA ASN A 29 13.71 -3.29 -5.18
C ASN A 29 14.02 -1.85 -5.60
N PRO A 30 14.75 -1.63 -6.70
CA PRO A 30 15.21 -0.31 -7.10
C PRO A 30 14.11 0.60 -7.62
N PHE A 31 12.94 0.04 -7.97
CA PHE A 31 11.89 0.79 -8.67
C PHE A 31 10.61 0.95 -7.87
N ILE A 32 10.28 -0.01 -7.01
CA ILE A 32 8.97 -0.10 -6.34
C ILE A 32 9.17 -0.24 -4.84
N ARG A 33 8.39 0.52 -4.09
CA ARG A 33 8.30 0.48 -2.63
C ARG A 33 6.93 -0.02 -2.18
N VAL A 34 6.90 -0.61 -0.99
CA VAL A 34 5.69 -1.21 -0.40
C VAL A 34 5.43 -0.65 0.99
N ASP A 35 4.23 -0.17 1.23
CA ASP A 35 3.70 0.14 2.55
C ASP A 35 2.41 -0.67 2.79
N LEU A 36 2.54 -1.82 3.40
CA LEU A 36 1.41 -2.71 3.67
C LEU A 36 0.40 -2.13 4.66
N ASN A 37 0.76 -1.09 5.43
CA ASN A 37 -0.18 -0.40 6.32
C ASN A 37 -1.27 0.35 5.53
N ARG A 38 -1.00 0.73 4.29
CA ARG A 38 -1.96 1.35 3.37
C ARG A 38 -2.78 0.33 2.57
N CYS A 39 -2.42 -0.95 2.62
CA CYS A 39 -3.06 -1.98 1.81
C CYS A 39 -4.46 -2.29 2.34
N ILE A 40 -5.46 -2.19 1.49
CA ILE A 40 -6.87 -2.54 1.77
C ILE A 40 -7.26 -3.93 1.26
N LEU A 41 -6.30 -4.72 0.80
CA LEU A 41 -6.51 -6.08 0.26
C LEU A 41 -7.51 -6.12 -0.92
N CYS A 42 -7.52 -5.09 -1.75
CA CYS A 42 -8.42 -5.04 -2.93
C CYS A 42 -8.02 -5.97 -4.07
N THR A 43 -6.86 -6.62 -3.98
CA THR A 43 -6.29 -7.59 -4.95
C THR A 43 -6.09 -7.07 -6.38
N ARG A 44 -6.22 -5.77 -6.63
CA ARG A 44 -5.99 -5.18 -7.96
C ARG A 44 -4.58 -5.42 -8.47
N CYS A 45 -3.56 -5.34 -7.59
CA CYS A 45 -2.17 -5.61 -7.94
C CYS A 45 -1.95 -7.07 -8.33
N VAL A 46 -2.61 -8.01 -7.65
CA VAL A 46 -2.58 -9.45 -7.98
C VAL A 46 -3.12 -9.64 -9.39
N ARG A 47 -4.33 -9.15 -9.66
CA ARG A 47 -4.96 -9.25 -10.99
C ARG A 47 -4.17 -8.55 -12.09
N ALA A 48 -3.58 -7.40 -11.79
CA ALA A 48 -2.73 -6.70 -12.76
C ALA A 48 -1.47 -7.49 -13.09
N CYS A 49 -0.87 -8.16 -12.11
CA CYS A 49 0.28 -9.01 -12.31
C CYS A 49 -0.07 -10.30 -13.07
N ASP A 50 -1.22 -10.89 -12.75
CA ASP A 50 -1.73 -12.12 -13.35
C ASP A 50 -2.26 -11.89 -14.78
N GLN A 51 -3.26 -11.01 -14.94
CA GLN A 51 -4.05 -10.88 -16.16
C GLN A 51 -3.45 -9.92 -17.18
N LEU A 52 -2.72 -8.89 -16.73
CA LEU A 52 -2.17 -7.87 -17.63
C LEU A 52 -0.69 -8.08 -17.93
N GLU A 53 0.07 -8.66 -17.00
CA GLU A 53 1.50 -8.92 -17.20
C GLU A 53 1.79 -10.39 -17.46
N GLY A 54 1.05 -11.31 -16.83
CA GLY A 54 1.27 -12.75 -16.90
C GLY A 54 2.49 -13.22 -16.08
N ALA A 55 3.02 -12.38 -15.20
CA ALA A 55 4.21 -12.72 -14.40
C ALA A 55 3.89 -13.51 -13.13
N HIS A 56 2.65 -13.47 -12.63
CA HIS A 56 2.16 -14.18 -11.44
C HIS A 56 3.01 -13.98 -10.17
N THR A 57 3.76 -12.89 -10.10
CA THR A 57 4.68 -12.59 -8.99
C THR A 57 3.94 -12.26 -7.70
N ILE A 58 2.78 -11.59 -7.81
CA ILE A 58 2.03 -11.06 -6.67
C ILE A 58 0.85 -11.98 -6.36
N ASP A 59 0.72 -12.38 -5.09
CA ASP A 59 -0.38 -13.22 -4.64
C ASP A 59 -0.84 -12.85 -3.23
N VAL A 60 -1.89 -13.54 -2.76
CA VAL A 60 -2.47 -13.40 -1.41
C VAL A 60 -2.03 -14.54 -0.54
N LEU A 61 -1.23 -14.26 0.48
CA LEU A 61 -0.87 -15.22 1.52
C LEU A 61 -1.93 -15.21 2.64
N GLY A 62 -2.30 -16.39 3.12
CA GLY A 62 -3.19 -16.56 4.26
C GLY A 62 -4.66 -16.37 3.91
N ARG A 63 -5.49 -16.28 4.95
CA ARG A 63 -6.94 -16.12 4.81
C ARG A 63 -7.53 -15.30 5.95
N GLY A 64 -8.68 -14.66 5.71
CA GLY A 64 -9.39 -13.85 6.69
C GLY A 64 -8.53 -12.69 7.22
N ALA A 65 -8.49 -12.49 8.52
CA ALA A 65 -7.75 -11.42 9.16
C ALA A 65 -6.22 -11.51 9.02
N ARG A 66 -5.70 -12.67 8.57
CA ARG A 66 -4.27 -12.89 8.33
C ARG A 66 -3.88 -12.76 6.86
N SER A 67 -4.81 -12.36 5.99
CA SER A 67 -4.51 -12.16 4.57
C SER A 67 -3.49 -11.05 4.38
N LEU A 68 -2.52 -11.29 3.53
CA LEU A 68 -1.43 -10.38 3.21
C LEU A 68 -1.11 -10.48 1.72
N ILE A 69 -0.77 -9.37 1.08
CA ILE A 69 -0.22 -9.38 -0.27
C ILE A 69 1.27 -9.69 -0.19
N VAL A 70 1.68 -10.71 -0.90
CA VAL A 70 3.08 -11.17 -0.95
C VAL A 70 3.58 -11.21 -2.38
N ARG A 71 4.87 -11.36 -2.55
CA ARG A 71 5.58 -11.50 -3.81
C ARG A 71 6.43 -12.76 -3.75
N ASP A 72 6.45 -13.53 -4.83
CA ASP A 72 7.31 -14.70 -5.02
C ASP A 72 7.45 -15.56 -3.75
N MET A 73 6.36 -16.11 -3.22
CA MET A 73 6.36 -16.94 -2.00
C MET A 73 6.84 -16.20 -0.72
N ASN A 74 6.71 -14.86 -0.72
CA ASN A 74 7.11 -13.98 0.38
C ASN A 74 8.64 -13.75 0.52
N VAL A 75 9.37 -13.87 -0.56
CA VAL A 75 10.76 -13.38 -0.63
C VAL A 75 10.80 -11.86 -0.75
N PRO A 76 11.93 -11.20 -0.40
CA PRO A 76 12.11 -9.77 -0.68
C PRO A 76 11.92 -9.48 -2.16
N TRP A 77 11.25 -8.37 -2.48
CA TRP A 77 10.90 -8.08 -3.87
C TRP A 77 12.12 -7.86 -4.78
N GLY A 78 13.21 -7.33 -4.21
CA GLY A 78 14.47 -7.18 -4.94
C GLY A 78 15.11 -8.51 -5.35
N GLU A 79 14.75 -9.60 -4.68
CA GLU A 79 15.22 -10.96 -4.97
C GLU A 79 14.26 -11.75 -5.86
N SER A 80 13.11 -11.15 -6.22
CA SER A 80 12.10 -11.79 -7.05
C SER A 80 12.64 -12.08 -8.45
N THR A 81 12.58 -13.35 -8.85
CA THR A 81 13.00 -13.80 -10.18
C THR A 81 11.91 -13.74 -11.23
N THR A 82 10.65 -13.59 -10.81
CA THR A 82 9.48 -13.54 -11.70
C THR A 82 9.02 -12.12 -11.99
N CYS A 83 9.43 -11.13 -11.19
CA CYS A 83 9.02 -9.74 -11.36
C CYS A 83 9.67 -9.08 -12.57
N THR A 84 8.86 -8.66 -13.53
CA THR A 84 9.31 -7.95 -14.74
C THR A 84 9.53 -6.44 -14.52
N SER A 85 9.29 -5.93 -13.30
CA SER A 85 9.38 -4.50 -12.95
C SER A 85 8.49 -3.57 -13.80
N CYS A 86 7.43 -4.10 -14.41
CA CYS A 86 6.54 -3.38 -15.33
C CYS A 86 5.75 -2.22 -14.70
N GLY A 87 5.62 -2.17 -13.37
CA GLY A 87 4.91 -1.13 -12.63
C GLY A 87 3.38 -1.14 -12.72
N LYS A 88 2.75 -2.10 -13.40
CA LYS A 88 1.28 -2.20 -13.53
C LYS A 88 0.58 -2.33 -12.18
N CYS A 89 1.20 -3.07 -11.25
CA CYS A 89 0.69 -3.22 -9.88
C CYS A 89 0.66 -1.89 -9.11
N VAL A 90 1.65 -1.02 -9.34
CA VAL A 90 1.70 0.33 -8.77
C VAL A 90 0.57 1.19 -9.33
N MET A 91 0.37 1.17 -10.63
CA MET A 91 -0.71 1.93 -11.30
C MET A 91 -2.10 1.44 -10.87
N ALA A 92 -2.25 0.15 -10.59
CA ALA A 92 -3.50 -0.45 -10.17
C ALA A 92 -3.82 -0.21 -8.68
N CYS A 93 -2.84 0.20 -7.86
CA CYS A 93 -3.00 0.36 -6.42
C CYS A 93 -3.77 1.65 -6.07
N PRO A 94 -5.01 1.56 -5.51
CA PRO A 94 -5.82 2.76 -5.26
C PRO A 94 -5.40 3.53 -4.01
N THR A 95 -4.61 2.93 -3.12
CA THR A 95 -4.23 3.50 -1.83
C THR A 95 -2.77 3.95 -1.76
N GLY A 96 -2.00 3.72 -2.84
CA GLY A 96 -0.57 3.96 -2.83
C GLY A 96 0.20 3.07 -1.86
N ALA A 97 -0.33 1.87 -1.57
CA ALA A 97 0.42 0.85 -0.82
C ALA A 97 1.62 0.35 -1.63
N LEU A 98 1.51 0.35 -2.95
CA LEU A 98 2.60 0.16 -3.89
C LEU A 98 2.86 1.49 -4.58
N PHE A 99 4.10 1.95 -4.59
CA PHE A 99 4.47 3.22 -5.20
C PHE A 99 5.86 3.17 -5.82
N LYS A 100 6.09 4.02 -6.81
CA LYS A 100 7.41 4.13 -7.45
C LYS A 100 8.39 4.81 -6.50
N GLN A 101 9.57 4.27 -6.39
CA GLN A 101 10.69 4.96 -5.74
C GLN A 101 10.97 6.26 -6.50
N GLY A 102 11.01 7.39 -5.80
CA GLY A 102 11.26 8.70 -6.42
C GLY A 102 10.04 9.42 -6.98
N SER A 103 8.82 8.88 -6.82
CA SER A 103 7.62 9.50 -7.40
C SER A 103 7.24 10.84 -6.73
N THR A 104 7.37 10.95 -5.42
CA THR A 104 7.32 12.24 -4.71
C THR A 104 8.16 12.18 -3.44
N VAL A 105 8.88 13.26 -3.15
CA VAL A 105 9.75 13.33 -1.96
C VAL A 105 8.93 13.23 -0.67
N ALA A 106 7.76 13.87 -0.61
CA ALA A 106 6.90 13.86 0.56
C ALA A 106 6.31 12.48 0.86
N GLU A 107 5.98 11.70 -0.18
CA GLU A 107 5.47 10.33 -0.03
C GLU A 107 6.57 9.34 0.33
N MET A 108 7.77 9.54 -0.20
CA MET A 108 8.92 8.67 0.04
C MET A 108 9.50 8.81 1.45
N VAL A 109 9.58 10.03 1.94
CA VAL A 109 10.29 10.34 3.19
C VAL A 109 9.32 10.49 4.36
N HIS A 110 8.01 10.47 4.13
CA HIS A 110 6.97 10.84 5.12
C HIS A 110 7.33 12.17 5.82
N ASP A 111 7.81 13.13 5.03
CA ASP A 111 8.26 14.42 5.53
C ASP A 111 7.06 15.24 6.04
N VAL A 112 6.90 15.25 7.35
CA VAL A 112 5.79 15.90 8.03
C VAL A 112 5.77 17.41 7.75
N GLU A 113 6.93 18.03 7.56
CA GLU A 113 7.04 19.46 7.26
C GLU A 113 6.54 19.77 5.85
N LYS A 114 6.91 18.96 4.87
CA LYS A 114 6.40 19.08 3.50
C LYS A 114 4.91 18.76 3.40
N LEU A 115 4.42 17.80 4.18
CA LEU A 115 2.99 17.51 4.27
C LEU A 115 2.22 18.67 4.88
N ALA A 116 2.77 19.38 5.87
CA ALA A 116 2.19 20.58 6.45
C ALA A 116 2.10 21.71 5.41
N PHE A 117 3.15 21.90 4.60
CA PHE A 117 3.15 22.88 3.51
C PHE A 117 2.08 22.55 2.46
N LEU A 118 1.97 21.27 2.04
CA LEU A 118 0.97 20.85 1.07
C LEU A 118 -0.46 21.03 1.59
N ARG A 119 -0.71 20.77 2.89
CA ARG A 119 -2.00 21.06 3.52
C ARG A 119 -2.33 22.54 3.47
N ALA A 120 -1.41 23.37 3.90
CA ALA A 120 -1.59 24.81 3.90
C ALA A 120 -1.79 25.38 2.49
N ALA A 121 -1.15 24.81 1.48
CA ALA A 121 -1.36 25.18 0.08
C ALA A 121 -2.75 24.78 -0.41
N ARG A 122 -3.24 23.59 -0.04
CA ARG A 122 -4.61 23.14 -0.36
C ARG A 122 -5.69 23.98 0.30
N GLU A 123 -5.50 24.33 1.56
CA GLU A 123 -6.42 25.19 2.31
C GLU A 123 -6.52 26.59 1.71
N ARG A 124 -5.41 27.14 1.27
CA ARG A 124 -5.35 28.44 0.61
C ARG A 124 -5.89 28.45 -0.81
N LYS A 125 -6.21 27.29 -1.39
CA LYS A 125 -6.64 27.11 -2.80
C LYS A 125 -5.71 27.79 -3.83
N VAL A 126 -4.46 27.96 -3.48
CA VAL A 126 -3.47 28.61 -4.37
C VAL A 126 -2.91 27.55 -5.30
N TRP A 127 -3.71 27.15 -6.27
CA TRP A 127 -3.26 26.42 -7.44
C TRP A 127 -3.16 27.41 -8.62
N ASN A 128 -2.32 28.41 -8.48
CA ASN A 128 -1.93 29.21 -9.63
C ASN A 128 -0.74 28.48 -10.29
N VAL A 129 -1.07 27.74 -11.32
CA VAL A 129 -0.12 27.36 -12.36
C VAL A 129 0.08 28.56 -13.27
#